data_81275fa552105a115ee1e1ff9e14ba81
#
_entry.id   81275fa552105a115ee1e1ff9e14ba81
#
_cell.length_a   1.000
_cell.length_b   1.000
_cell.length_c   1.000
_cell.angle_alpha   90.00
_cell.angle_beta   90.00
_cell.angle_gamma   90.00
#
_symmetry.space_group_name_H-M   'P 1'
#
loop_
_entity.id
_entity.type
_entity.pdbx_description
1 polymer ?
#
loop_
_entity_poly.entity_id
_entity_poly.type
_entity_poly.pdbx_seq_one_letter_code
_entity_poly.pdbx_strand_id
1 'polypeptide(L)'
;CEFWPSEPAAKRLFEPVKSDVPALLLSGQFDPITPPLYAIEIEPNLSRSHHVIIPGGAHGVSGLGCIPEVIEAFIEDPASQDLDLDCTDDIQIAPFFLSPSGAFGGAYD
;
A
#
# COMPACT_ATOMS: atom_id res chain seq x y z
N CYS A 1 -30.24 9.52 -7.32
CA CYS A 1 -30.09 10.29 -6.05
C CYS A 1 -31.25 11.25 -5.79
N GLU A 2 -32.40 11.07 -6.46
CA GLU A 2 -33.53 11.97 -6.35
C GLU A 2 -34.20 11.97 -4.96
N PHE A 3 -34.05 10.86 -4.24
CA PHE A 3 -34.60 10.69 -2.88
C PHE A 3 -33.61 10.89 -1.74
N TRP A 4 -32.32 11.16 -2.06
CA TRP A 4 -31.28 11.36 -1.05
C TRP A 4 -30.80 12.81 -1.13
N PRO A 5 -30.89 13.59 -0.04
CA PRO A 5 -30.37 14.94 -0.04
C PRO A 5 -28.85 14.88 -0.27
N SER A 6 -28.42 15.43 -1.39
CA SER A 6 -27.00 15.50 -1.74
C SER A 6 -26.68 16.93 -2.16
N GLU A 7 -25.57 17.46 -1.62
CA GLU A 7 -25.00 18.71 -2.09
C GLU A 7 -23.73 18.42 -2.88
N PRO A 8 -23.39 19.23 -3.88
CA PRO A 8 -22.14 19.10 -4.59
C PRO A 8 -20.95 19.19 -3.61
N ALA A 9 -20.00 18.28 -3.70
CA ALA A 9 -18.79 18.33 -2.90
C ALA A 9 -18.03 19.63 -3.20
N ALA A 10 -17.49 20.26 -2.15
CA ALA A 10 -16.70 21.47 -2.31
C ALA A 10 -15.47 21.19 -3.21
N LYS A 11 -15.17 22.08 -4.15
CA LYS A 11 -14.05 21.91 -5.10
C LYS A 11 -12.73 21.61 -4.43
N ARG A 12 -12.47 22.19 -3.25
CA ARG A 12 -11.25 21.96 -2.47
C ARG A 12 -11.01 20.49 -2.06
N LEU A 13 -12.06 19.66 -2.06
CA LEU A 13 -11.94 18.24 -1.74
C LEU A 13 -11.29 17.43 -2.86
N PHE A 14 -11.18 18.02 -4.05
CA PHE A 14 -10.54 17.41 -5.23
C PHE A 14 -9.15 18.00 -5.48
N GLU A 15 -8.68 18.91 -4.62
CA GLU A 15 -7.33 19.46 -4.73
C GLU A 15 -6.34 18.55 -3.99
N PRO A 16 -5.12 18.33 -4.54
CA PRO A 16 -4.10 17.54 -3.86
C PRO A 16 -3.73 18.15 -2.52
N VAL A 17 -3.72 17.33 -1.48
CA VAL A 17 -3.25 17.73 -0.15
C VAL A 17 -1.75 17.94 -0.20
N LYS A 18 -1.27 19.09 0.33
CA LYS A 18 0.15 19.36 0.53
C LYS A 18 0.46 19.33 2.02
N SER A 19 1.45 18.54 2.41
CA SER A 19 1.80 18.36 3.83
C SER A 19 3.27 18.06 4.01
N ASP A 20 3.82 18.50 5.14
CA ASP A 20 5.13 18.14 5.67
C ASP A 20 5.04 17.17 6.86
N VAL A 21 3.84 16.71 7.17
CA VAL A 21 3.63 15.65 8.17
C VAL A 21 4.20 14.35 7.59
N PRO A 22 5.00 13.58 8.38
CA PRO A 22 5.46 12.27 7.94
C PRO A 22 4.30 11.36 7.54
N ALA A 23 4.44 10.68 6.42
CA ALA A 23 3.42 9.81 5.89
C ALA A 23 4.04 8.51 5.34
N LEU A 24 3.47 7.37 5.73
CA LEU A 24 3.79 6.07 5.15
C LEU A 24 2.66 5.67 4.20
N LEU A 25 2.97 5.55 2.92
CA LEU A 25 2.04 5.12 1.88
C LEU A 25 2.32 3.65 1.56
N LEU A 26 1.32 2.80 1.73
CA LEU A 26 1.43 1.36 1.47
C LEU A 26 0.51 0.99 0.31
N SER A 27 1.07 0.45 -0.75
CA SER A 27 0.32 0.05 -1.94
C SER A 27 0.57 -1.42 -2.27
N GLY A 28 -0.48 -2.17 -2.58
CA GLY A 28 -0.32 -3.49 -3.17
C GLY A 28 -0.01 -3.39 -4.66
N GLN A 29 0.98 -4.14 -5.13
CA GLN A 29 1.40 -4.13 -6.54
C GLN A 29 0.23 -4.41 -7.51
N PHE A 30 -0.70 -5.27 -7.10
CA PHE A 30 -1.86 -5.69 -7.89
C PHE A 30 -3.18 -5.19 -7.30
N ASP A 31 -3.17 -4.08 -6.57
CA ASP A 31 -4.40 -3.49 -6.03
C ASP A 31 -5.30 -2.97 -7.16
N PRO A 32 -6.48 -3.57 -7.37
CA PRO A 32 -7.39 -3.14 -8.44
C PRO A 32 -8.29 -1.97 -8.03
N ILE A 33 -8.30 -1.60 -6.76
CA ILE A 33 -9.20 -0.58 -6.20
C ILE A 33 -8.45 0.74 -6.03
N THR A 34 -7.28 0.68 -5.37
CA THR A 34 -6.38 1.80 -5.15
C THR A 34 -4.97 1.45 -5.66
N PRO A 35 -4.79 1.41 -6.98
CA PRO A 35 -3.51 1.02 -7.57
C PRO A 35 -2.38 1.96 -7.12
N PRO A 36 -1.11 1.49 -7.11
CA PRO A 36 0.06 2.28 -6.69
C PRO A 36 0.16 3.66 -7.36
N LEU A 37 -0.40 3.79 -8.57
CA LEU A 37 -0.41 5.05 -9.31
C LEU A 37 -1.03 6.20 -8.52
N TYR A 38 -2.06 5.94 -7.70
CA TYR A 38 -2.69 6.98 -6.89
C TYR A 38 -1.76 7.53 -5.81
N ALA A 39 -0.96 6.66 -5.18
CA ALA A 39 0.06 7.09 -4.24
C ALA A 39 1.20 7.84 -4.94
N ILE A 40 1.64 7.37 -6.10
CA ILE A 40 2.67 8.03 -6.93
C ILE A 40 2.23 9.46 -7.31
N GLU A 41 0.95 9.68 -7.62
CA GLU A 41 0.42 11.00 -7.97
C GLU A 41 0.39 11.98 -6.79
N ILE A 42 0.16 11.49 -5.57
CA ILE A 42 0.07 12.37 -4.39
C ILE A 42 1.41 12.56 -3.68
N GLU A 43 2.33 11.61 -3.78
CA GLU A 43 3.64 11.60 -3.11
C GLU A 43 4.44 12.91 -3.30
N PRO A 44 4.49 13.54 -4.50
CA PRO A 44 5.19 14.82 -4.69
C PRO A 44 4.65 15.99 -3.86
N ASN A 45 3.45 15.85 -3.30
CA ASN A 45 2.85 16.86 -2.42
C ASN A 45 3.08 16.58 -0.93
N LEU A 46 3.71 15.45 -0.59
CA LEU A 46 4.00 15.00 0.76
C LEU A 46 5.52 14.96 0.95
N SER A 47 6.09 16.08 1.42
CA SER A 47 7.55 16.28 1.46
C SER A 47 8.31 15.32 2.38
N ARG A 48 7.61 14.58 3.23
CA ARG A 48 8.17 13.61 4.19
C ARG A 48 7.39 12.31 4.11
N SER A 49 7.21 11.78 2.90
CA SER A 49 6.55 10.50 2.69
C SER A 49 7.53 9.41 2.33
N HIS A 50 7.19 8.19 2.76
CA HIS A 50 7.77 6.94 2.24
C HIS A 50 6.65 6.20 1.51
N HIS A 51 6.90 5.80 0.28
CA HIS A 51 5.96 4.98 -0.47
C HIS A 51 6.54 3.58 -0.70
N VAL A 52 5.86 2.58 -0.17
CA VAL A 52 6.23 1.16 -0.27
C VAL A 52 5.22 0.45 -1.14
N ILE A 53 5.68 -0.13 -2.24
CA ILE A 53 4.86 -0.98 -3.10
C ILE A 53 5.17 -2.43 -2.75
N ILE A 54 4.20 -3.12 -2.17
CA ILE A 54 4.36 -4.48 -1.68
C ILE A 54 4.20 -5.47 -2.84
N PRO A 55 5.25 -6.27 -3.16
CA PRO A 55 5.19 -7.26 -4.24
C PRO A 55 4.05 -8.25 -4.02
N GLY A 56 3.32 -8.56 -5.06
CA GLY A 56 2.21 -9.51 -5.01
C GLY A 56 1.01 -9.09 -4.16
N GLY A 57 1.08 -7.96 -3.47
CA GLY A 57 0.01 -7.43 -2.65
C GLY A 57 -1.20 -7.02 -3.48
N ALA A 58 -2.39 -7.28 -2.96
CA ALA A 58 -3.67 -6.77 -3.46
C ALA A 58 -4.17 -5.63 -2.55
N HIS A 59 -5.49 -5.40 -2.52
CA HIS A 59 -6.07 -4.38 -1.64
C HIS A 59 -5.92 -4.77 -0.16
N GLY A 60 -5.37 -3.86 0.66
CA GLY A 60 -5.20 -4.08 2.09
C GLY A 60 -3.93 -4.86 2.47
N VAL A 61 -2.77 -4.21 2.35
CA VAL A 61 -1.44 -4.85 2.52
C VAL A 61 -0.85 -4.74 3.92
N SER A 62 -1.45 -4.00 4.84
CA SER A 62 -0.89 -3.68 6.16
C SER A 62 -0.61 -4.89 7.06
N GLY A 63 -1.18 -6.04 6.77
CA GLY A 63 -0.96 -7.30 7.51
C GLY A 63 -0.12 -8.32 6.75
N LEU A 64 0.51 -7.96 5.63
CA LEU A 64 1.30 -8.91 4.84
C LEU A 64 2.76 -8.96 5.29
N GLY A 65 3.27 -10.18 5.41
CA GLY A 65 4.68 -10.42 5.73
C GLY A 65 5.15 -9.60 6.92
N CYS A 66 6.20 -8.81 6.73
CA CYS A 66 6.79 -7.93 7.72
C CYS A 66 6.26 -6.48 7.70
N ILE A 67 5.19 -6.20 6.97
CA ILE A 67 4.63 -4.83 6.90
C ILE A 67 4.19 -4.29 8.27
N PRO A 68 3.64 -5.10 9.21
CA PRO A 68 3.37 -4.63 10.57
C PRO A 68 4.61 -4.06 11.27
N GLU A 69 5.77 -4.70 11.14
CA GLU A 69 7.03 -4.25 11.72
C GLU A 69 7.54 -2.96 11.06
N VAL A 70 7.36 -2.82 9.74
CA VAL A 70 7.66 -1.57 9.01
C VAL A 70 6.78 -0.42 9.50
N ILE A 71 5.49 -0.69 9.74
CA ILE A 71 4.56 0.30 10.29
C ILE A 71 4.98 0.71 11.71
N GLU A 72 5.36 -0.26 12.55
CA GLU A 72 5.83 0.00 13.91
C GLU A 72 7.08 0.87 13.90
N ALA A 73 8.09 0.52 13.11
CA ALA A 73 9.32 1.30 12.96
C ALA A 73 9.05 2.74 12.49
N PHE A 74 8.15 2.92 11.53
CA PHE A 74 7.75 4.25 11.09
C PHE A 74 7.04 5.06 12.19
N ILE A 75 6.20 4.43 13.01
CA ILE A 75 5.51 5.11 14.12
C ILE A 75 6.50 5.50 15.22
N GLU A 76 7.50 4.67 15.50
CA GLU A 76 8.54 4.95 16.50
C GLU A 76 9.45 6.09 16.09
N ASP A 77 9.87 6.17 14.83
CA ASP A 77 10.66 7.28 14.29
C ASP A 77 10.14 7.76 12.92
N PRO A 78 9.07 8.58 12.92
CA PRO A 78 8.49 9.10 11.67
C PRO A 78 9.42 10.06 10.91
N ALA A 79 10.53 10.47 11.51
CA ALA A 79 11.52 11.35 10.90
C ALA A 79 12.63 10.59 10.18
N SER A 80 12.77 9.29 10.45
CA SER A 80 13.76 8.46 9.80
C SER A 80 13.60 8.48 8.27
N GLN A 81 14.74 8.60 7.59
CA GLN A 81 14.80 8.45 6.13
C GLN A 81 15.13 7.00 5.74
N ASP A 82 15.51 6.17 6.72
CA ASP A 82 16.01 4.81 6.53
C ASP A 82 15.01 3.82 7.17
N LEU A 83 13.90 3.55 6.48
CA LEU A 83 13.07 2.39 6.80
C LEU A 83 13.72 1.14 6.19
N ASP A 84 13.95 0.12 7.03
CA ASP A 84 14.39 -1.19 6.54
C ASP A 84 13.22 -1.86 5.82
N LEU A 85 13.36 -2.03 4.52
CA LEU A 85 12.37 -2.63 3.64
C LEU A 85 12.84 -3.95 3.02
N ASP A 86 14.04 -4.45 3.37
CA ASP A 86 14.64 -5.65 2.78
C ASP A 86 13.72 -6.87 2.91
N CYS A 87 12.97 -6.94 4.01
CA CYS A 87 12.01 -8.00 4.25
C CYS A 87 10.84 -8.04 3.26
N THR A 88 10.57 -6.96 2.54
CA THR A 88 9.48 -6.94 1.54
C THR A 88 9.81 -7.78 0.31
N ASP A 89 11.08 -8.01 0.02
CA ASP A 89 11.53 -8.84 -1.10
C ASP A 89 11.19 -10.33 -0.90
N ASP A 90 10.99 -10.75 0.35
CA ASP A 90 10.58 -12.10 0.71
C ASP A 90 9.08 -12.33 0.58
N ILE A 91 8.29 -11.28 0.34
CA ILE A 91 6.83 -11.39 0.16
C ILE A 91 6.53 -11.99 -1.21
N GLN A 92 6.05 -13.22 -1.21
CA GLN A 92 5.75 -13.96 -2.44
C GLN A 92 4.25 -14.06 -2.71
N ILE A 93 3.91 -14.03 -3.99
CA ILE A 93 2.55 -14.33 -4.44
C ILE A 93 2.27 -15.81 -4.20
N ALA A 94 1.10 -16.12 -3.59
CA ALA A 94 0.68 -17.50 -3.48
C ALA A 94 0.61 -18.17 -4.86
N PRO A 95 1.13 -19.39 -5.01
CA PRO A 95 1.11 -20.09 -6.29
C PRO A 95 -0.34 -20.38 -6.72
N PHE A 96 -0.57 -20.37 -8.03
CA PHE A 96 -1.87 -20.75 -8.58
C PHE A 96 -2.17 -22.23 -8.31
N PHE A 97 -3.44 -22.54 -8.06
CA PHE A 97 -3.90 -23.92 -8.05
C PHE A 97 -3.78 -24.53 -9.46
N LEU A 98 -2.99 -25.56 -9.60
CA LEU A 98 -2.77 -26.26 -10.87
C LEU A 98 -3.59 -27.55 -10.99
N SER A 99 -4.30 -27.93 -9.93
CA SER A 99 -5.17 -29.10 -9.89
C SER A 99 -6.33 -28.90 -8.91
N PRO A 100 -7.39 -29.72 -9.02
CA PRO A 100 -8.50 -29.71 -8.04
C PRO A 100 -8.06 -30.05 -6.61
N SER A 101 -6.89 -30.65 -6.43
CA SER A 101 -6.32 -31.00 -5.11
C SER A 101 -5.51 -29.88 -4.47
N GLY A 102 -5.42 -28.73 -5.12
CA GLY A 102 -4.68 -27.57 -4.64
C GLY A 102 -3.40 -27.29 -5.42
N ALA A 103 -2.66 -26.28 -4.93
CA ALA A 103 -1.31 -26.03 -5.43
C ALA A 103 -0.44 -27.26 -5.10
N PHE A 104 0.23 -27.83 -6.08
CA PHE A 104 1.21 -28.86 -5.80
C PHE A 104 2.34 -28.24 -5.00
N GLY A 105 2.54 -28.71 -3.79
CA GLY A 105 3.76 -28.52 -3.05
C GLY A 105 4.92 -29.25 -3.74
N GLY A 106 5.29 -28.80 -4.91
CA GLY A 106 6.59 -29.11 -5.48
C GLY A 106 7.59 -28.35 -4.63
N ALA A 107 8.48 -29.08 -3.96
CA ALA A 107 9.67 -28.48 -3.39
C ALA A 107 10.30 -27.62 -4.49
N TYR A 108 10.35 -26.32 -4.26
CA TYR A 108 11.25 -25.46 -5.00
C TYR A 108 12.63 -25.70 -4.39
N ASP A 109 13.39 -26.64 -5.02
CA ASP A 109 14.83 -26.75 -4.83
C ASP A 109 15.54 -25.59 -5.50
#